data_a230ffa23f01df18b7264375783c8966
#
_entry.id   a230ffa23f01df18b7264375783c8966
#
_cell.length_a   1.000
_cell.length_b   1.000
_cell.length_c   1.000
_cell.angle_alpha   90.00
_cell.angle_beta   90.00
_cell.angle_gamma   90.00
#
_symmetry.space_group_name_H-M   'P 1'
#
loop_
_entity.id
_entity.type
_entity.pdbx_description
1 polymer ?
#
loop_
_entity_poly.entity_id
_entity_poly.type
_entity_poly.pdbx_seq_one_letter_code
_entity_poly.pdbx_strand_id
1 'polypeptide(L)'
;PLSALGYSPAVQISKNGVTGFVQTTGSGAFALLMAKKVLQEKIVLFFTVAQGADEETALETVRRTLSENVELDLKLLWQGHRKWWKAYWSRSEIELPSVPLERLWASATYFLASSSRRGGVPCPLQGVWTADNGLLPPWKGDYHNDLNLQFTYCHYLTANHLEEGMVLLEHLERLFPQTRKFAQRFYNVPGGCYPGVMALDGTALGGWPMYSLSPTHQIWLCQIAWRHFLYTNDLDFLREIAYPMCQQAAELIWGILCRHGDYLYLPLSASPEIHENTPAAWLTPNSNYDLALMRW
;
A
#
# COMPACT_ATOMS: atom_id res chain seq x y z
N PRO A 1 -16.51 -17.77 6.04
CA PRO A 1 -16.47 -16.51 5.28
C PRO A 1 -15.94 -16.69 3.87
N LEU A 2 -14.78 -17.36 3.67
CA LEU A 2 -14.23 -17.58 2.33
C LEU A 2 -15.14 -18.47 1.47
N SER A 3 -15.79 -19.45 2.07
CA SER A 3 -16.78 -20.30 1.40
C SER A 3 -17.99 -19.51 0.86
N ALA A 4 -18.40 -18.44 1.54
CA ALA A 4 -19.44 -17.55 1.06
C ALA A 4 -19.04 -16.76 -0.20
N LEU A 5 -17.74 -16.65 -0.47
CA LEU A 5 -17.16 -16.06 -1.68
C LEU A 5 -16.85 -17.11 -2.77
N GLY A 6 -17.24 -18.37 -2.56
CA GLY A 6 -17.01 -19.46 -3.51
C GLY A 6 -15.60 -20.06 -3.48
N TYR A 7 -14.79 -19.74 -2.47
CA TYR A 7 -13.47 -20.38 -2.33
C TYR A 7 -13.57 -21.76 -1.72
N SER A 8 -12.77 -22.69 -2.24
CA SER A 8 -12.62 -24.03 -1.65
C SER A 8 -12.02 -23.94 -0.25
N PRO A 9 -12.29 -24.89 0.64
CA PRO A 9 -11.62 -24.98 1.94
C PRO A 9 -10.10 -25.09 1.77
N ALA A 10 -9.36 -24.51 2.73
CA ALA A 10 -7.91 -24.66 2.76
C ALA A 10 -7.50 -26.13 2.90
N VAL A 11 -6.51 -26.55 2.14
CA VAL A 11 -5.96 -27.90 2.22
C VAL A 11 -4.95 -27.98 3.36
N GLN A 12 -5.24 -28.80 4.36
CA GLN A 12 -4.38 -28.99 5.53
C GLN A 12 -3.14 -29.81 5.20
N ILE A 13 -2.02 -29.44 5.78
CA ILE A 13 -0.73 -30.09 5.61
C ILE A 13 -0.24 -30.52 6.99
N SER A 14 0.09 -31.84 7.12
CA SER A 14 0.74 -32.39 8.30
C SER A 14 1.66 -33.52 7.87
N LYS A 15 2.96 -33.23 7.80
CA LYS A 15 3.98 -34.16 7.35
C LYS A 15 5.35 -33.82 7.94
N ASN A 16 6.06 -34.85 8.45
CA ASN A 16 7.46 -34.72 8.91
C ASN A 16 7.68 -33.59 9.93
N GLY A 17 6.75 -33.38 10.88
CA GLY A 17 6.85 -32.35 11.91
C GLY A 17 6.53 -30.93 11.41
N VAL A 18 6.14 -30.80 10.16
CA VAL A 18 5.64 -29.54 9.58
C VAL A 18 4.13 -29.60 9.48
N THR A 19 3.47 -28.55 9.97
CA THR A 19 2.00 -28.40 9.89
C THR A 19 1.65 -27.06 9.26
N GLY A 20 0.48 -26.97 8.66
CA GLY A 20 0.00 -25.72 8.06
C GLY A 20 -1.11 -25.96 7.07
N PHE A 21 -1.23 -25.07 6.11
CA PHE A 21 -2.25 -25.17 5.07
C PHE A 21 -1.85 -24.43 3.80
N VAL A 22 -2.50 -24.75 2.70
CA VAL A 22 -2.51 -23.98 1.46
C VAL A 22 -3.94 -23.60 1.11
N GLN A 23 -4.13 -22.38 0.62
CA GLN A 23 -5.41 -21.83 0.23
C GLN A 23 -5.32 -21.24 -1.17
N THR A 24 -6.13 -21.77 -2.08
CA THR A 24 -6.34 -21.16 -3.40
C THR A 24 -7.12 -19.85 -3.27
N THR A 25 -6.74 -18.84 -4.05
CA THR A 25 -7.41 -17.54 -4.16
C THR A 25 -7.78 -17.26 -5.62
N GLY A 26 -8.52 -16.17 -5.88
CA GLY A 26 -8.88 -15.79 -7.25
C GLY A 26 -7.71 -15.43 -8.16
N SER A 27 -6.52 -15.17 -7.61
CA SER A 27 -5.32 -14.75 -8.35
C SER A 27 -4.09 -15.63 -8.08
N GLY A 28 -4.28 -16.83 -7.55
CA GLY A 28 -3.19 -17.74 -7.19
C GLY A 28 -3.48 -18.50 -5.90
N ALA A 29 -2.45 -18.71 -5.10
CA ALA A 29 -2.58 -19.36 -3.80
C ALA A 29 -1.63 -18.76 -2.77
N PHE A 30 -1.94 -18.93 -1.50
CA PHE A 30 -0.96 -18.72 -0.44
C PHE A 30 -0.86 -19.97 0.45
N ALA A 31 0.33 -20.17 1.01
CA ALA A 31 0.59 -21.25 1.94
C ALA A 31 1.20 -20.71 3.23
N LEU A 32 0.80 -21.27 4.35
CA LEU A 32 1.41 -21.07 5.66
C LEU A 32 1.91 -22.39 6.18
N LEU A 33 3.19 -22.46 6.54
CA LEU A 33 3.74 -23.63 7.20
C LEU A 33 4.40 -23.26 8.53
N MET A 34 4.35 -24.20 9.45
CA MET A 34 4.95 -24.12 10.77
C MET A 34 5.81 -25.36 11.03
N ALA A 35 7.01 -25.15 11.54
CA ALA A 35 7.86 -26.20 12.09
C ALA A 35 8.13 -25.96 13.58
N LYS A 36 8.20 -27.04 14.36
CA LYS A 36 8.53 -27.03 15.78
C LYS A 36 9.92 -27.59 16.01
N LYS A 37 10.77 -26.87 16.71
CA LYS A 37 12.08 -27.33 17.17
C LYS A 37 12.12 -27.32 18.69
N VAL A 38 12.53 -28.43 19.30
CA VAL A 38 12.71 -28.51 20.75
C VAL A 38 14.19 -28.35 21.06
N LEU A 39 14.55 -27.35 21.84
CA LEU A 39 15.91 -27.03 22.24
C LEU A 39 15.98 -26.99 23.76
N GLN A 40 16.52 -28.05 24.36
CA GLN A 40 16.54 -28.23 25.82
C GLN A 40 15.12 -28.08 26.41
N GLU A 41 14.90 -27.08 27.25
CA GLU A 41 13.61 -26.79 27.90
C GLU A 41 12.74 -25.80 27.09
N LYS A 42 13.16 -25.39 25.90
CA LYS A 42 12.46 -24.39 25.08
C LYS A 42 11.86 -25.02 23.81
N ILE A 43 10.69 -24.54 23.47
CA ILE A 43 10.06 -24.82 22.18
C ILE A 43 10.19 -23.59 21.31
N VAL A 44 10.73 -23.77 20.11
CA VAL A 44 10.82 -22.74 19.09
C VAL A 44 9.87 -23.11 17.97
N LEU A 45 9.02 -22.18 17.59
CA LEU A 45 8.10 -22.30 16.46
C LEU A 45 8.58 -21.39 15.34
N PHE A 46 8.75 -21.96 14.17
CA PHE A 46 9.06 -21.24 12.92
C PHE A 46 7.81 -21.17 12.08
N PHE A 47 7.40 -19.96 11.71
CA PHE A 47 6.28 -19.74 10.81
C PHE A 47 6.78 -19.08 9.55
N THR A 48 6.26 -19.50 8.42
CA THR A 48 6.51 -18.81 7.16
C THR A 48 5.25 -18.80 6.30
N VAL A 49 5.10 -17.75 5.51
CA VAL A 49 4.00 -17.56 4.57
C VAL A 49 4.59 -17.24 3.21
N ALA A 50 4.05 -17.84 2.17
CA ALA A 50 4.40 -17.49 0.79
C ALA A 50 3.16 -17.46 -0.09
N GLN A 51 3.23 -16.63 -1.13
CA GLN A 51 2.26 -16.61 -2.23
C GLN A 51 2.88 -17.25 -3.46
N GLY A 52 2.03 -17.78 -4.34
CA GLY A 52 2.40 -18.35 -5.63
C GLY A 52 1.29 -18.19 -6.65
N ALA A 53 1.63 -18.40 -7.93
CA ALA A 53 0.63 -18.41 -8.99
C ALA A 53 -0.39 -19.56 -8.82
N ASP A 54 0.01 -20.60 -8.13
CA ASP A 54 -0.79 -21.76 -7.77
C ASP A 54 -0.35 -22.37 -6.42
N GLU A 55 -1.03 -23.42 -5.98
CA GLU A 55 -0.75 -24.10 -4.71
C GLU A 55 0.66 -24.72 -4.67
N GLU A 56 1.12 -25.28 -5.78
CA GLU A 56 2.42 -25.93 -5.87
C GLU A 56 3.55 -24.92 -5.67
N THR A 57 3.50 -23.79 -6.40
CA THR A 57 4.46 -22.70 -6.30
C THR A 57 4.49 -22.08 -4.90
N ALA A 58 3.32 -21.86 -4.29
CA ALA A 58 3.22 -21.34 -2.93
C ALA A 58 3.84 -22.31 -1.92
N LEU A 59 3.53 -23.64 -2.04
CA LEU A 59 4.05 -24.69 -1.16
C LEU A 59 5.55 -24.89 -1.33
N GLU A 60 6.07 -24.87 -2.53
CA GLU A 60 7.51 -24.99 -2.79
C GLU A 60 8.26 -23.83 -2.14
N THR A 61 7.80 -22.61 -2.36
CA THR A 61 8.43 -21.41 -1.79
C THR A 61 8.41 -21.42 -0.28
N VAL A 62 7.25 -21.72 0.34
CA VAL A 62 7.14 -21.75 1.80
C VAL A 62 7.95 -22.86 2.44
N ARG A 63 8.04 -24.06 1.81
CA ARG A 63 8.86 -25.18 2.28
C ARG A 63 10.33 -24.85 2.25
N ARG A 64 10.82 -24.29 1.14
CA ARG A 64 12.22 -23.87 1.00
C ARG A 64 12.59 -22.88 2.07
N THR A 65 11.83 -21.79 2.20
CA THR A 65 12.08 -20.75 3.20
C THR A 65 12.03 -21.29 4.63
N LEU A 66 11.07 -22.17 4.94
CA LEU A 66 10.95 -22.78 6.27
C LEU A 66 12.16 -23.66 6.57
N SER A 67 12.57 -24.54 5.64
CA SER A 67 13.72 -25.42 5.83
C SER A 67 15.03 -24.65 6.03
N GLU A 68 15.28 -23.62 5.25
CA GLU A 68 16.43 -22.73 5.40
C GLU A 68 16.47 -22.08 6.79
N ASN A 69 15.33 -21.57 7.26
CA ASN A 69 15.25 -20.87 8.56
C ASN A 69 15.36 -21.81 9.77
N VAL A 70 14.84 -23.05 9.69
CA VAL A 70 14.91 -24.03 10.79
C VAL A 70 16.35 -24.44 11.08
N GLU A 71 17.22 -24.44 10.07
CA GLU A 71 18.63 -24.81 10.20
C GLU A 71 19.51 -23.64 10.70
N LEU A 72 19.00 -22.39 10.69
CA LEU A 72 19.76 -21.24 11.15
C LEU A 72 19.99 -21.25 12.67
N ASP A 73 21.14 -20.70 13.10
CA ASP A 73 21.40 -20.43 14.50
C ASP A 73 20.47 -19.29 15.00
N LEU A 74 19.63 -19.61 15.99
CA LEU A 74 18.73 -18.63 16.60
C LEU A 74 19.43 -17.41 17.16
N LYS A 75 20.67 -17.56 17.65
CA LYS A 75 21.45 -16.43 18.15
C LYS A 75 21.82 -15.47 17.02
N LEU A 76 22.20 -16.00 15.87
CA LEU A 76 22.51 -15.19 14.68
C LEU A 76 21.26 -14.52 14.14
N LEU A 77 20.11 -15.21 14.08
CA LEU A 77 18.83 -14.64 13.70
C LEU A 77 18.45 -13.46 14.62
N TRP A 78 18.58 -13.66 15.94
CA TRP A 78 18.29 -12.63 16.92
C TRP A 78 19.24 -11.44 16.83
N GLN A 79 20.54 -11.68 16.61
CA GLN A 79 21.53 -10.63 16.40
C GLN A 79 21.24 -9.82 15.14
N GLY A 80 20.89 -10.49 14.03
CA GLY A 80 20.47 -9.82 12.78
C GLY A 80 19.24 -8.95 12.97
N HIS A 81 18.21 -9.47 13.62
CA HIS A 81 16.99 -8.74 13.96
C HIS A 81 17.28 -7.49 14.80
N ARG A 82 18.05 -7.65 15.89
CA ARG A 82 18.43 -6.50 16.73
C ARG A 82 19.28 -5.48 16.00
N LYS A 83 20.23 -5.91 15.15
CA LYS A 83 21.07 -5.01 14.36
C LYS A 83 20.23 -4.16 13.43
N TRP A 84 19.25 -4.77 12.75
CA TRP A 84 18.36 -4.05 11.85
C TRP A 84 17.51 -3.01 12.60
N TRP A 85 16.85 -3.39 13.69
CA TRP A 85 16.05 -2.46 14.49
C TRP A 85 16.89 -1.34 15.11
N LYS A 86 18.11 -1.65 15.57
CA LYS A 86 19.01 -0.61 16.08
C LYS A 86 19.36 0.41 14.99
N ALA A 87 19.66 -0.05 13.78
CA ALA A 87 19.93 0.83 12.65
C ALA A 87 18.69 1.64 12.24
N TYR A 88 17.51 1.04 12.28
CA TYR A 88 16.24 1.72 12.01
C TYR A 88 15.99 2.86 13.00
N TRP A 89 15.99 2.56 14.30
CA TRP A 89 15.73 3.53 15.35
C TRP A 89 16.82 4.60 15.51
N SER A 90 18.02 4.36 15.02
CA SER A 90 19.09 5.38 15.05
C SER A 90 18.96 6.47 13.99
N ARG A 91 17.98 6.37 13.07
CA ARG A 91 17.78 7.35 11.99
C ARG A 91 17.07 8.61 12.45
N SER A 92 16.21 8.49 13.43
CA SER A 92 15.45 9.62 14.00
C SER A 92 15.03 9.34 15.44
N GLU A 93 14.90 10.40 16.20
CA GLU A 93 14.48 10.39 17.58
C GLU A 93 13.56 11.60 17.82
N ILE A 94 12.65 11.47 18.75
CA ILE A 94 11.78 12.54 19.19
C ILE A 94 11.71 12.55 20.71
N GLU A 95 11.76 13.73 21.32
CA GLU A 95 11.51 13.95 22.72
C GLU A 95 10.36 14.94 22.86
N LEU A 96 9.30 14.53 23.53
CA LEU A 96 8.08 15.33 23.69
C LEU A 96 7.72 15.48 25.19
N PRO A 97 7.17 16.63 25.57
CA PRO A 97 6.63 16.80 26.93
C PRO A 97 5.50 15.83 27.28
N SER A 98 4.85 15.27 26.25
CA SER A 98 3.72 14.35 26.37
C SER A 98 4.14 12.92 26.07
N VAL A 99 4.33 12.10 27.09
CA VAL A 99 4.65 10.67 26.96
C VAL A 99 3.65 9.90 26.08
N PRO A 100 2.32 10.13 26.15
CA PRO A 100 1.38 9.48 25.22
C PRO A 100 1.64 9.81 23.74
N LEU A 101 1.99 11.04 23.40
CA LEU A 101 2.30 11.43 22.02
C LEU A 101 3.61 10.81 21.54
N GLU A 102 4.62 10.76 22.40
CA GLU A 102 5.90 10.09 22.08
C GLU A 102 5.71 8.59 21.83
N ARG A 103 4.89 7.92 22.66
CA ARG A 103 4.52 6.52 22.44
C ARG A 103 3.72 6.32 21.14
N LEU A 104 2.83 7.24 20.79
CA LEU A 104 2.08 7.20 19.54
C LEU A 104 3.01 7.30 18.34
N TRP A 105 3.96 8.26 18.38
CA TRP A 105 4.99 8.39 17.34
C TRP A 105 5.83 7.11 17.19
N ALA A 106 6.32 6.56 18.30
CA ALA A 106 7.10 5.33 18.30
C ALA A 106 6.30 4.15 17.73
N SER A 107 5.01 4.03 18.08
CA SER A 107 4.12 2.98 17.57
C SER A 107 3.88 3.14 16.07
N ALA A 108 3.57 4.34 15.58
CA ALA A 108 3.36 4.62 14.17
C ALA A 108 4.63 4.33 13.35
N THR A 109 5.79 4.75 13.84
CA THR A 109 7.10 4.49 13.24
C THR A 109 7.41 2.99 13.19
N TYR A 110 7.12 2.26 14.28
CA TYR A 110 7.25 0.80 14.31
C TYR A 110 6.33 0.10 13.30
N PHE A 111 5.07 0.53 13.20
CA PHE A 111 4.11 -0.06 12.25
C PHE A 111 4.50 0.20 10.81
N LEU A 112 5.00 1.39 10.48
CA LEU A 112 5.53 1.66 9.15
C LEU A 112 6.65 0.68 8.80
N ALA A 113 7.66 0.54 9.67
CA ALA A 113 8.76 -0.38 9.46
C ALA A 113 8.34 -1.85 9.33
N SER A 114 7.30 -2.24 10.06
CA SER A 114 6.80 -3.63 10.06
C SER A 114 5.96 -3.96 8.84
N SER A 115 5.33 -2.97 8.20
CA SER A 115 4.41 -3.16 7.07
C SER A 115 4.94 -2.62 5.73
N SER A 116 6.03 -1.85 5.72
CA SER A 116 6.57 -1.20 4.51
C SER A 116 8.07 -1.40 4.43
N ARG A 117 8.50 -2.49 3.79
CA ARG A 117 9.91 -2.79 3.53
C ARG A 117 10.15 -2.98 2.05
N ARG A 118 11.31 -2.54 1.56
CA ARG A 118 11.69 -2.72 0.15
C ARG A 118 11.61 -4.19 -0.27
N GLY A 119 11.05 -4.40 -1.46
CA GLY A 119 10.71 -5.74 -1.96
C GLY A 119 9.34 -6.24 -1.52
N GLY A 120 8.65 -5.54 -0.62
CA GLY A 120 7.27 -5.78 -0.24
C GLY A 120 6.27 -4.90 -1.01
N VAL A 121 5.07 -4.81 -0.45
CA VAL A 121 3.99 -3.96 -0.96
C VAL A 121 3.66 -2.85 0.04
N PRO A 122 3.08 -1.73 -0.38
CA PRO A 122 2.68 -0.67 0.54
C PRO A 122 1.67 -1.15 1.57
N CYS A 123 1.65 -0.46 2.71
CA CYS A 123 0.64 -0.70 3.73
C CYS A 123 -0.75 -0.32 3.19
N PRO A 124 -1.73 -1.24 3.17
CA PRO A 124 -3.09 -0.94 2.71
C PRO A 124 -3.86 -0.12 3.74
N LEU A 125 -5.08 0.31 3.39
CA LEU A 125 -5.93 1.18 4.19
C LEU A 125 -6.04 0.76 5.67
N GLN A 126 -6.32 -0.50 5.93
CA GLN A 126 -6.50 -1.01 7.29
C GLN A 126 -5.22 -1.57 7.92
N GLY A 127 -4.09 -1.42 7.25
CA GLY A 127 -2.85 -2.09 7.64
C GLY A 127 -2.92 -3.60 7.44
N VAL A 128 -1.98 -4.31 8.07
CA VAL A 128 -1.86 -5.76 7.98
C VAL A 128 -2.46 -6.48 9.21
N TRP A 129 -2.81 -5.72 10.23
CA TRP A 129 -3.38 -6.24 11.50
C TRP A 129 -4.90 -5.99 11.54
N THR A 130 -5.62 -6.67 10.68
CA THR A 130 -7.09 -6.56 10.66
C THR A 130 -7.71 -7.57 11.62
N ALA A 131 -8.56 -7.09 12.51
CA ALA A 131 -9.37 -7.94 13.38
C ALA A 131 -10.67 -8.25 12.63
N ASP A 132 -10.78 -9.43 12.09
CA ASP A 132 -11.91 -9.85 11.27
C ASP A 132 -12.91 -10.77 12.02
N ASN A 133 -12.50 -11.34 13.15
CA ASN A 133 -13.31 -12.31 13.93
C ASN A 133 -13.97 -13.39 13.04
N GLY A 134 -13.28 -13.84 12.00
CA GLY A 134 -13.80 -14.74 11.00
C GLY A 134 -14.71 -14.09 9.95
N LEU A 135 -14.82 -12.78 9.92
CA LEU A 135 -15.49 -12.00 8.89
C LEU A 135 -14.46 -11.36 7.94
N LEU A 136 -14.90 -10.98 6.77
CA LEU A 136 -14.06 -10.20 5.87
C LEU A 136 -13.83 -8.79 6.46
N PRO A 137 -12.62 -8.26 6.41
CA PRO A 137 -12.38 -6.87 6.79
C PRO A 137 -13.21 -5.93 5.90
N PRO A 138 -13.79 -4.85 6.45
CA PRO A 138 -14.72 -3.96 5.73
C PRO A 138 -14.15 -3.41 4.43
N TRP A 139 -12.86 -3.06 4.42
CA TRP A 139 -12.17 -2.45 3.29
C TRP A 139 -11.26 -3.41 2.52
N LYS A 140 -11.29 -4.71 2.83
CA LYS A 140 -10.73 -5.81 2.03
C LYS A 140 -9.24 -5.69 1.67
N GLY A 141 -8.49 -4.85 2.36
CA GLY A 141 -7.06 -4.61 2.07
C GLY A 141 -6.81 -3.74 0.84
N ASP A 142 -7.79 -2.96 0.39
CA ASP A 142 -7.66 -2.00 -0.70
C ASP A 142 -6.83 -0.76 -0.34
N TYR A 143 -6.53 0.06 -1.35
CA TYR A 143 -5.84 1.34 -1.23
C TYR A 143 -6.80 2.48 -1.52
N HIS A 144 -6.87 3.44 -0.61
CA HIS A 144 -7.63 4.67 -0.77
C HIS A 144 -6.70 5.83 -1.04
N ASN A 145 -6.80 6.41 -2.25
CA ASN A 145 -5.87 7.39 -2.78
C ASN A 145 -6.33 8.85 -2.59
N ASP A 146 -7.38 9.06 -1.83
CA ASP A 146 -7.95 10.39 -1.55
C ASP A 146 -7.36 11.06 -0.30
N LEU A 147 -6.93 10.30 0.68
CA LEU A 147 -6.39 10.76 1.96
C LEU A 147 -5.52 9.70 2.64
N ASN A 148 -6.05 8.48 2.78
CA ASN A 148 -5.54 7.48 3.72
C ASN A 148 -4.13 7.01 3.36
N LEU A 149 -3.88 6.73 2.08
CA LEU A 149 -2.56 6.30 1.61
C LEU A 149 -1.52 7.40 1.83
N GLN A 150 -1.87 8.66 1.56
CA GLN A 150 -1.00 9.81 1.77
C GLN A 150 -0.65 9.98 3.24
N PHE A 151 -1.63 9.88 4.14
CA PHE A 151 -1.39 10.00 5.59
C PHE A 151 -0.59 8.85 6.16
N THR A 152 -0.78 7.63 5.66
CA THR A 152 0.04 6.47 6.06
C THR A 152 1.52 6.72 5.81
N TYR A 153 1.85 7.44 4.73
CA TYR A 153 3.23 7.71 4.34
C TYR A 153 3.71 9.15 4.61
N CYS A 154 2.92 10.01 5.24
CA CYS A 154 3.30 11.43 5.38
C CYS A 154 4.54 11.68 6.24
N HIS A 155 4.82 10.82 7.22
CA HIS A 155 5.88 11.06 8.20
C HIS A 155 7.25 10.47 7.82
N TYR A 156 7.35 9.59 6.82
CA TYR A 156 8.60 8.89 6.52
C TYR A 156 9.75 9.83 6.15
N LEU A 157 9.43 10.96 5.50
CA LEU A 157 10.42 11.98 5.13
C LEU A 157 11.01 12.66 6.36
N THR A 158 10.16 13.21 7.22
CA THR A 158 10.57 13.93 8.43
C THR A 158 11.22 12.99 9.47
N ALA A 159 10.84 11.72 9.46
CA ALA A 159 11.43 10.69 10.31
C ALA A 159 12.67 10.02 9.68
N ASN A 160 13.14 10.48 8.52
CA ASN A 160 14.32 9.94 7.83
C ASN A 160 14.23 8.43 7.55
N HIS A 161 13.02 7.94 7.26
CA HIS A 161 12.75 6.54 6.90
C HIS A 161 12.51 6.40 5.38
N LEU A 162 13.48 6.88 4.58
CA LEU A 162 13.34 7.00 3.13
C LEU A 162 13.13 5.66 2.43
N GLU A 163 13.79 4.60 2.91
CA GLU A 163 13.65 3.24 2.36
C GLU A 163 12.22 2.69 2.51
N GLU A 164 11.56 2.99 3.63
CA GLU A 164 10.21 2.59 3.89
C GLU A 164 9.22 3.36 3.01
N GLY A 165 9.50 4.63 2.70
CA GLY A 165 8.73 5.45 1.76
C GLY A 165 8.87 5.00 0.31
N MET A 166 10.05 4.51 -0.09
CA MET A 166 10.28 4.00 -1.44
C MET A 166 9.39 2.82 -1.81
N VAL A 167 8.93 2.05 -0.83
CA VAL A 167 7.98 0.95 -1.07
C VAL A 167 6.70 1.43 -1.75
N LEU A 168 6.17 2.57 -1.31
CA LEU A 168 5.03 3.22 -1.96
C LEU A 168 5.39 3.72 -3.35
N LEU A 169 6.49 4.46 -3.48
CA LEU A 169 6.86 5.15 -4.73
C LEU A 169 7.18 4.16 -5.85
N GLU A 170 7.93 3.10 -5.55
CA GLU A 170 8.21 2.01 -6.49
C GLU A 170 6.93 1.22 -6.86
N HIS A 171 5.98 1.10 -5.94
CA HIS A 171 4.69 0.49 -6.25
C HIS A 171 3.87 1.36 -7.21
N LEU A 172 3.77 2.66 -6.94
CA LEU A 172 3.05 3.59 -7.81
C LEU A 172 3.67 3.65 -9.22
N GLU A 173 4.99 3.62 -9.33
CA GLU A 173 5.69 3.57 -10.61
C GLU A 173 5.32 2.30 -11.41
N ARG A 174 5.34 1.13 -10.76
CA ARG A 174 4.93 -0.14 -11.40
C ARG A 174 3.50 -0.10 -11.96
N LEU A 175 2.64 0.74 -11.43
CA LEU A 175 1.25 0.87 -11.88
C LEU A 175 1.05 1.84 -13.06
N PHE A 176 2.07 2.52 -13.58
CA PHE A 176 1.95 3.45 -14.71
C PHE A 176 1.20 2.89 -15.94
N PRO A 177 1.42 1.62 -16.35
CA PRO A 177 0.62 1.07 -17.44
C PRO A 177 -0.87 0.97 -17.11
N GLN A 178 -1.22 0.70 -15.86
CA GLN A 178 -2.62 0.57 -15.41
C GLN A 178 -3.27 1.95 -15.26
N THR A 179 -2.54 2.96 -14.75
CA THR A 179 -3.05 4.33 -14.63
C THR A 179 -3.40 4.92 -15.99
N ARG A 180 -2.59 4.65 -17.03
CA ARG A 180 -2.87 5.07 -18.41
C ARG A 180 -4.10 4.39 -18.99
N LYS A 181 -4.24 3.09 -18.76
CA LYS A 181 -5.44 2.34 -19.17
C LYS A 181 -6.69 2.87 -18.47
N PHE A 182 -6.60 3.18 -17.17
CA PHE A 182 -7.73 3.73 -16.42
C PHE A 182 -8.11 5.12 -16.93
N ALA A 183 -7.15 6.03 -17.14
CA ALA A 183 -7.39 7.36 -17.71
C ALA A 183 -8.09 7.27 -19.08
N GLN A 184 -7.59 6.42 -19.98
CA GLN A 184 -8.18 6.22 -21.29
C GLN A 184 -9.59 5.62 -21.23
N ARG A 185 -9.82 4.62 -20.36
CA ARG A 185 -11.12 3.92 -20.30
C ARG A 185 -12.18 4.73 -19.58
N PHE A 186 -11.81 5.46 -18.52
CA PHE A 186 -12.75 6.14 -17.64
C PHE A 186 -12.98 7.61 -18.04
N TYR A 187 -11.91 8.33 -18.37
CA TYR A 187 -11.99 9.74 -18.74
C TYR A 187 -11.88 9.99 -20.26
N ASN A 188 -11.46 8.99 -21.04
CA ASN A 188 -11.20 9.09 -22.47
C ASN A 188 -10.19 10.19 -22.85
N VAL A 189 -9.15 10.36 -22.05
CA VAL A 189 -8.07 11.34 -22.24
C VAL A 189 -6.70 10.69 -22.09
N PRO A 190 -5.62 11.31 -22.59
CA PRO A 190 -4.24 10.88 -22.31
C PRO A 190 -3.87 11.08 -20.85
N GLY A 191 -2.65 10.68 -20.50
CA GLY A 191 -2.11 10.76 -19.16
C GLY A 191 -2.36 9.51 -18.34
N GLY A 192 -2.34 9.63 -17.03
CA GLY A 192 -2.57 8.51 -16.12
C GLY A 192 -3.33 8.94 -14.87
N CYS A 193 -4.16 8.05 -14.37
CA CYS A 193 -4.93 8.25 -13.15
C CYS A 193 -4.91 6.99 -12.30
N TYR A 194 -4.48 7.10 -11.07
CA TYR A 194 -4.71 6.04 -10.08
C TYR A 194 -6.20 6.04 -9.73
N PRO A 195 -6.89 4.89 -9.71
CA PRO A 195 -8.26 4.85 -9.19
C PRO A 195 -8.32 5.35 -7.74
N GLY A 196 -9.38 6.05 -7.37
CA GLY A 196 -9.55 6.54 -5.99
C GLY A 196 -9.56 5.43 -4.95
N VAL A 197 -10.17 4.30 -5.31
CA VAL A 197 -10.12 3.04 -4.56
C VAL A 197 -9.58 1.97 -5.48
N MET A 198 -8.48 1.33 -5.13
CA MET A 198 -7.82 0.36 -5.99
C MET A 198 -7.32 -0.88 -5.24
N ALA A 199 -7.23 -1.99 -5.96
CA ALA A 199 -6.52 -3.18 -5.54
C ALA A 199 -5.00 -3.00 -5.68
N LEU A 200 -4.24 -3.98 -5.19
CA LEU A 200 -2.78 -3.98 -5.25
C LEU A 200 -2.23 -3.89 -6.69
N ASP A 201 -2.92 -4.44 -7.67
CA ASP A 201 -2.55 -4.41 -9.09
C ASP A 201 -3.01 -3.13 -9.84
N GLY A 202 -3.58 -2.17 -9.11
CA GLY A 202 -4.13 -0.93 -9.67
C GLY A 202 -5.52 -1.08 -10.29
N THR A 203 -6.17 -2.23 -10.16
CA THR A 203 -7.55 -2.41 -10.60
C THR A 203 -8.49 -1.53 -9.79
N ALA A 204 -9.33 -0.76 -10.47
CA ALA A 204 -10.36 0.06 -9.84
C ALA A 204 -11.41 -0.84 -9.16
N LEU A 205 -11.61 -0.65 -7.86
CA LEU A 205 -12.58 -1.42 -7.09
C LEU A 205 -13.96 -0.75 -7.02
N GLY A 206 -14.09 0.44 -7.56
CA GLY A 206 -15.29 1.21 -7.49
C GLY A 206 -15.57 1.71 -6.07
N GLY A 207 -16.83 1.78 -5.70
CA GLY A 207 -17.28 2.29 -4.43
C GLY A 207 -18.15 3.52 -4.58
N TRP A 208 -18.10 4.43 -3.64
CA TRP A 208 -18.88 5.64 -3.72
C TRP A 208 -18.34 6.57 -4.82
N PRO A 209 -19.20 7.15 -5.64
CA PRO A 209 -18.78 8.00 -6.75
C PRO A 209 -17.84 9.16 -6.35
N MET A 210 -18.02 9.74 -5.17
CA MET A 210 -17.16 10.82 -4.66
C MET A 210 -15.69 10.41 -4.54
N TYR A 211 -15.37 9.13 -4.35
CA TYR A 211 -14.01 8.62 -4.34
C TYR A 211 -13.58 8.16 -5.72
N SER A 212 -14.45 7.42 -6.41
CA SER A 212 -14.14 6.81 -7.70
C SER A 212 -13.97 7.84 -8.81
N LEU A 213 -14.69 8.96 -8.72
CA LEU A 213 -14.73 10.01 -9.75
C LEU A 213 -13.76 11.16 -9.50
N SER A 214 -13.02 11.18 -8.39
CA SER A 214 -12.04 12.23 -8.12
C SER A 214 -10.83 12.12 -9.07
N PRO A 215 -10.58 13.11 -9.93
CA PRO A 215 -9.45 13.07 -10.86
C PRO A 215 -8.17 13.65 -10.27
N THR A 216 -8.23 14.36 -9.15
CA THR A 216 -7.12 15.17 -8.64
C THR A 216 -6.35 14.54 -7.50
N HIS A 217 -6.89 13.56 -6.79
CA HIS A 217 -6.21 12.91 -5.64
C HIS A 217 -4.81 12.39 -5.99
N GLN A 218 -4.58 11.97 -7.23
CA GLN A 218 -3.25 11.57 -7.71
C GLN A 218 -2.21 12.69 -7.67
N ILE A 219 -2.62 13.96 -7.72
CA ILE A 219 -1.71 15.09 -7.56
C ILE A 219 -1.09 15.09 -6.17
N TRP A 220 -1.85 14.68 -5.15
CA TRP A 220 -1.30 14.51 -3.81
C TRP A 220 -0.28 13.36 -3.73
N LEU A 221 -0.47 12.28 -4.48
CA LEU A 221 0.55 11.24 -4.62
C LEU A 221 1.80 11.78 -5.34
N CYS A 222 1.63 12.60 -6.39
CA CYS A 222 2.73 13.32 -7.04
C CYS A 222 3.50 14.21 -6.05
N GLN A 223 2.79 14.88 -5.14
CA GLN A 223 3.43 15.70 -4.10
C GLN A 223 4.32 14.85 -3.18
N ILE A 224 3.94 13.62 -2.84
CA ILE A 224 4.81 12.72 -2.06
C ILE A 224 6.10 12.42 -2.84
N ALA A 225 5.98 12.08 -4.13
CA ALA A 225 7.13 11.80 -4.98
C ALA A 225 8.03 13.04 -5.13
N TRP A 226 7.45 14.21 -5.36
CA TRP A 226 8.19 15.46 -5.43
C TRP A 226 8.92 15.79 -4.13
N ARG A 227 8.26 15.64 -2.99
CA ARG A 227 8.89 15.84 -1.68
C ARG A 227 10.03 14.85 -1.43
N HIS A 228 9.88 13.59 -1.84
CA HIS A 228 10.95 12.62 -1.75
C HIS A 228 12.20 13.09 -2.51
N PHE A 229 12.02 13.59 -3.75
CA PHE A 229 13.10 14.21 -4.50
C PHE A 229 13.74 15.38 -3.76
N LEU A 230 12.96 16.28 -3.16
CA LEU A 230 13.49 17.42 -2.41
C LEU A 230 14.32 17.01 -1.19
N TYR A 231 13.97 15.89 -0.55
CA TYR A 231 14.72 15.36 0.60
C TYR A 231 15.98 14.59 0.20
N THR A 232 16.00 13.98 -0.98
CA THR A 232 17.10 13.12 -1.43
C THR A 232 18.02 13.79 -2.45
N ASN A 233 17.52 14.74 -3.21
CA ASN A 233 18.15 15.33 -4.40
C ASN A 233 18.60 14.26 -5.41
N ASP A 234 17.90 13.13 -5.48
CA ASP A 234 18.15 12.01 -6.39
C ASP A 234 17.57 12.33 -7.78
N LEU A 235 18.46 12.66 -8.73
CA LEU A 235 18.07 13.00 -10.10
C LEU A 235 17.60 11.80 -10.91
N ASP A 236 18.03 10.59 -10.58
CA ASP A 236 17.56 9.39 -11.25
C ASP A 236 16.13 9.07 -10.79
N PHE A 237 15.85 9.15 -9.50
CA PHE A 237 14.50 9.07 -8.98
C PHE A 237 13.57 10.16 -9.60
N LEU A 238 14.05 11.40 -9.73
CA LEU A 238 13.27 12.45 -10.37
C LEU A 238 12.92 12.08 -11.81
N ARG A 239 13.89 11.62 -12.58
CA ARG A 239 13.74 11.30 -14.01
C ARG A 239 12.84 10.09 -14.25
N GLU A 240 13.00 9.07 -13.43
CA GLU A 240 12.38 7.76 -13.66
C GLU A 240 11.00 7.63 -13.00
N ILE A 241 10.77 8.29 -11.87
CA ILE A 241 9.54 8.14 -11.08
C ILE A 241 8.78 9.46 -10.94
N ALA A 242 9.37 10.48 -10.30
CA ALA A 242 8.62 11.65 -9.91
C ALA A 242 8.13 12.48 -11.09
N TYR A 243 8.99 12.75 -12.08
CA TYR A 243 8.62 13.53 -13.26
C TYR A 243 7.57 12.81 -14.14
N PRO A 244 7.74 11.52 -14.52
CA PRO A 244 6.72 10.80 -15.28
C PRO A 244 5.37 10.73 -14.56
N MET A 245 5.37 10.59 -13.24
CA MET A 245 4.15 10.59 -12.43
C MET A 245 3.42 11.94 -12.50
N CYS A 246 4.14 13.04 -12.31
CA CYS A 246 3.59 14.38 -12.42
C CYS A 246 3.12 14.70 -13.86
N GLN A 247 3.89 14.29 -14.86
CA GLN A 247 3.52 14.50 -16.26
C GLN A 247 2.19 13.79 -16.59
N GLN A 248 2.03 12.53 -16.22
CA GLN A 248 0.79 11.79 -16.45
C GLN A 248 -0.41 12.43 -15.76
N ALA A 249 -0.23 12.92 -14.53
CA ALA A 249 -1.28 13.62 -13.81
C ALA A 249 -1.67 14.95 -14.51
N ALA A 250 -0.68 15.73 -14.96
CA ALA A 250 -0.92 16.98 -15.68
C ALA A 250 -1.63 16.74 -17.02
N GLU A 251 -1.21 15.75 -17.80
CA GLU A 251 -1.86 15.38 -19.07
C GLU A 251 -3.33 15.00 -18.86
N LEU A 252 -3.64 14.22 -17.82
CA LEU A 252 -5.01 13.87 -17.48
C LEU A 252 -5.83 15.14 -17.16
N ILE A 253 -5.34 15.98 -16.23
CA ILE A 253 -6.09 17.17 -15.81
C ILE A 253 -6.35 18.12 -17.00
N TRP A 254 -5.36 18.37 -17.83
CA TRP A 254 -5.55 19.16 -19.06
C TRP A 254 -6.60 18.53 -20.00
N GLY A 255 -6.63 17.21 -20.10
CA GLY A 255 -7.58 16.50 -20.96
C GLY A 255 -9.04 16.60 -20.51
N ILE A 256 -9.28 16.73 -19.20
CA ILE A 256 -10.64 16.77 -18.63
C ILE A 256 -11.16 18.19 -18.34
N LEU A 257 -10.28 19.18 -18.32
CA LEU A 257 -10.70 20.57 -18.09
C LEU A 257 -11.59 21.09 -19.25
N CYS A 258 -12.68 21.75 -18.90
CA CYS A 258 -13.58 22.41 -19.84
C CYS A 258 -13.41 23.91 -19.78
N ARG A 259 -13.60 24.58 -20.94
CA ARG A 259 -13.57 26.03 -21.04
C ARG A 259 -14.97 26.61 -20.96
N HIS A 260 -15.11 27.65 -20.16
CA HIS A 260 -16.32 28.48 -20.11
C HIS A 260 -15.92 29.97 -20.12
N GLY A 261 -16.04 30.61 -21.27
CA GLY A 261 -15.51 31.97 -21.48
C GLY A 261 -14.00 31.99 -21.28
N ASP A 262 -13.53 32.85 -20.40
CA ASP A 262 -12.10 33.01 -20.05
C ASP A 262 -11.62 32.09 -18.95
N TYR A 263 -12.49 31.23 -18.41
CA TYR A 263 -12.19 30.33 -17.30
C TYR A 263 -12.11 28.89 -17.73
N LEU A 264 -11.25 28.15 -17.04
CA LEU A 264 -11.24 26.69 -17.07
C LEU A 264 -11.96 26.18 -15.82
N TYR A 265 -12.70 25.09 -15.96
CA TYR A 265 -13.34 24.43 -14.84
C TYR A 265 -13.24 22.90 -14.95
N LEU A 266 -13.29 22.25 -13.81
CA LEU A 266 -13.31 20.80 -13.70
C LEU A 266 -14.78 20.36 -13.64
N PRO A 267 -15.32 19.76 -14.72
CA PRO A 267 -16.76 19.42 -14.79
C PRO A 267 -17.13 18.27 -13.84
N LEU A 268 -16.18 17.38 -13.59
CA LEU A 268 -16.32 16.26 -12.69
C LEU A 268 -15.38 16.51 -11.51
N SER A 269 -15.94 16.92 -10.40
CA SER A 269 -15.20 17.40 -9.23
C SER A 269 -15.77 16.75 -7.98
N ALA A 270 -14.92 16.22 -7.12
CA ALA A 270 -15.31 15.57 -5.89
C ALA A 270 -14.54 16.11 -4.70
N SER A 271 -15.22 16.20 -3.57
CA SER A 271 -14.56 16.39 -2.29
C SER A 271 -14.92 15.19 -1.41
N PRO A 272 -13.95 14.39 -0.97
CA PRO A 272 -14.24 13.20 -0.20
C PRO A 272 -15.14 13.48 1.00
N GLU A 273 -16.11 12.60 1.24
CA GLU A 273 -17.04 12.62 2.38
C GLU A 273 -17.94 13.88 2.49
N ILE A 274 -18.04 14.67 1.43
CA ILE A 274 -18.99 15.78 1.36
C ILE A 274 -20.18 15.35 0.46
N HIS A 275 -21.38 15.77 0.86
CA HIS A 275 -22.65 15.42 0.19
C HIS A 275 -22.97 13.91 0.13
N GLU A 276 -22.24 13.12 0.86
CA GLU A 276 -22.41 11.65 0.87
C GLU A 276 -22.41 11.04 -0.55
N ASN A 277 -23.26 10.07 -0.81
CA ASN A 277 -23.35 9.42 -2.12
C ASN A 277 -24.48 10.01 -3.00
N THR A 278 -24.56 11.33 -3.09
CA THR A 278 -25.55 12.06 -3.90
C THR A 278 -24.90 12.65 -5.16
N PRO A 279 -25.67 13.02 -6.20
CA PRO A 279 -25.14 13.67 -7.40
C PRO A 279 -24.32 14.94 -7.11
N ALA A 280 -24.64 15.68 -6.06
CA ALA A 280 -23.89 16.86 -5.65
C ALA A 280 -22.44 16.56 -5.27
N ALA A 281 -22.16 15.33 -4.87
CA ALA A 281 -20.80 14.90 -4.49
C ALA A 281 -19.81 14.89 -5.66
N TRP A 282 -20.25 14.82 -6.89
CA TRP A 282 -19.39 14.75 -8.08
C TRP A 282 -19.81 15.61 -9.26
N LEU A 283 -21.00 16.19 -9.22
CA LEU A 283 -21.51 17.06 -10.30
C LEU A 283 -21.45 18.54 -9.95
N THR A 284 -20.92 18.92 -8.79
CA THR A 284 -20.65 20.32 -8.43
C THR A 284 -19.23 20.67 -8.88
N PRO A 285 -19.05 21.52 -9.89
CA PRO A 285 -17.73 21.84 -10.43
C PRO A 285 -16.82 22.52 -9.41
N ASN A 286 -15.52 22.30 -9.54
CA ASN A 286 -14.50 23.06 -8.84
C ASN A 286 -14.57 22.95 -7.30
N SER A 287 -14.61 21.75 -6.76
CA SER A 287 -14.50 21.58 -5.30
C SER A 287 -13.23 22.25 -4.77
N ASN A 288 -13.26 22.72 -3.55
CA ASN A 288 -12.08 23.33 -2.92
C ASN A 288 -10.91 22.32 -2.78
N TYR A 289 -11.22 21.04 -2.59
CA TYR A 289 -10.24 19.96 -2.59
C TYR A 289 -9.51 19.88 -3.93
N ASP A 290 -10.25 19.79 -5.03
CA ASP A 290 -9.66 19.71 -6.37
C ASP A 290 -8.87 20.96 -6.74
N LEU A 291 -9.43 22.16 -6.46
CA LEU A 291 -8.73 23.43 -6.73
C LEU A 291 -7.42 23.57 -5.95
N ALA A 292 -7.39 23.10 -4.70
CA ALA A 292 -6.19 23.13 -3.89
C ALA A 292 -5.09 22.24 -4.48
N LEU A 293 -5.46 21.03 -4.93
CA LEU A 293 -4.52 20.09 -5.55
C LEU A 293 -4.04 20.60 -6.92
N MET A 294 -4.93 21.13 -7.77
CA MET A 294 -4.56 21.69 -9.08
C MET A 294 -3.68 22.93 -8.99
N ARG A 295 -3.79 23.69 -7.90
CA ARG A 295 -2.95 24.89 -7.68
C ARG A 295 -1.51 24.51 -7.33
N TRP A 296 -1.31 23.39 -6.70
CA TRP A 296 0.02 22.89 -6.38
C TRP A 296 0.79 22.48 -7.63
#